data_4c972245b28875f8b493605eab06e828
#
_entry.id   4c972245b28875f8b493605eab06e828
#
_cell.length_a   1.000
_cell.length_b   1.000
_cell.length_c   1.000
_cell.angle_alpha   90.00
_cell.angle_beta   90.00
_cell.angle_gamma   90.00
#
_symmetry.space_group_name_H-M   'P 1'
#
loop_
_entity.id
_entity.type
_entity.pdbx_description
1 polymer ?
#
loop_
_entity_poly.entity_id
_entity_poly.type
_entity_poly.pdbx_seq_one_letter_code
_entity_poly.pdbx_strand_id
1 'polypeptide(L)'
;MIGKLKKGSSFAGCIRYVTGKDEAKILASDGVLLGTNAEMAQSFELQRQLNPRIKKPVGHIALSFKPEDKPRLTDEFMAKIAIEYMQMMGITDTQFIIVRHHNTDNPHCHVVYNRINNEGKLLSDRNDYRRNEQVTKALKSRYGLTYGTDKSKTNTRKLRSACSLRLMPKLMSHSQRMNPPRRKRGNAERASAFDASYKLKIRIEHERRTIGSHLWHS
;
A
#
# COMPACT_ATOMS: atom_id res chain seq x y z
N MET A 1 -2.04 11.56 2.02
CA MET A 1 -1.36 10.25 2.18
C MET A 1 -0.12 10.19 1.29
N ILE A 2 0.97 9.64 1.80
CA ILE A 2 2.25 9.42 1.07
C ILE A 2 2.71 7.99 1.37
N GLY A 3 3.19 7.27 0.37
CA GLY A 3 3.79 5.95 0.52
C GLY A 3 5.31 5.98 0.34
N LYS A 4 6.06 5.45 1.29
CA LYS A 4 7.52 5.26 1.19
C LYS A 4 7.82 3.77 1.13
N LEU A 5 8.49 3.34 0.05
CA LEU A 5 8.84 1.94 -0.18
C LEU A 5 10.31 1.69 0.17
N LYS A 6 10.55 0.59 0.88
CA LYS A 6 11.89 0.07 1.18
C LYS A 6 11.93 -1.43 0.95
N LYS A 7 13.09 -1.95 0.60
CA LYS A 7 13.35 -3.38 0.46
C LYS A 7 14.49 -3.78 1.40
N GLY A 8 14.28 -4.86 2.13
CA GLY A 8 15.22 -5.32 3.15
C GLY A 8 15.59 -6.80 2.97
N SER A 9 16.59 -7.24 3.74
CA SER A 9 17.06 -8.62 3.75
C SER A 9 16.67 -9.40 5.01
N SER A 10 16.28 -8.72 6.11
CA SER A 10 15.99 -9.33 7.40
C SER A 10 14.56 -9.03 7.85
N PHE A 11 13.74 -10.07 7.98
CA PHE A 11 12.42 -9.97 8.58
C PHE A 11 12.49 -9.62 10.06
N ALA A 12 13.37 -10.28 10.83
CA ALA A 12 13.54 -10.03 12.26
C ALA A 12 13.87 -8.55 12.55
N GLY A 13 14.79 -7.95 11.77
CA GLY A 13 15.11 -6.53 11.90
C GLY A 13 13.94 -5.61 11.56
N CYS A 14 13.18 -5.93 10.50
CA CYS A 14 12.03 -5.13 10.09
C CYS A 14 10.89 -5.23 11.10
N ILE A 15 10.55 -6.43 11.57
CA ILE A 15 9.50 -6.67 12.57
C ILE A 15 9.83 -5.95 13.86
N ARG A 16 11.04 -6.13 14.42
CA ARG A 16 11.47 -5.41 15.62
C ARG A 16 11.35 -3.89 15.48
N TYR A 17 11.64 -3.36 14.29
CA TYR A 17 11.47 -1.92 14.03
C TYR A 17 10.02 -1.47 14.06
N VAL A 18 9.10 -2.25 13.46
CA VAL A 18 7.68 -1.84 13.36
C VAL A 18 6.86 -2.18 14.60
N THR A 19 7.27 -3.19 15.40
CA THR A 19 6.56 -3.57 16.63
C THR A 19 7.22 -3.02 17.90
N GLY A 20 8.48 -2.58 17.81
CA GLY A 20 9.26 -2.13 18.97
C GLY A 20 8.98 -0.70 19.44
N LYS A 21 7.87 -0.10 19.04
CA LYS A 21 7.38 1.19 19.56
C LYS A 21 6.30 0.94 20.61
N ASP A 22 6.35 1.70 21.70
CA ASP A 22 5.49 1.48 22.88
C ASP A 22 3.99 1.46 22.56
N GLU A 23 3.56 2.17 21.52
CA GLU A 23 2.17 2.24 21.07
C GLU A 23 1.95 1.60 19.69
N ALA A 24 2.79 0.62 19.31
CA ALA A 24 2.61 -0.10 18.06
C ALA A 24 1.42 -1.06 18.15
N LYS A 25 0.46 -0.94 17.23
CA LYS A 25 -0.72 -1.80 17.17
C LYS A 25 -0.80 -2.52 15.82
N ILE A 26 -0.88 -3.86 15.84
CA ILE A 26 -1.12 -4.63 14.63
C ILE A 26 -2.59 -4.46 14.25
N LEU A 27 -2.83 -3.95 13.04
CA LEU A 27 -4.17 -3.69 12.51
C LEU A 27 -4.71 -4.87 11.70
N ALA A 28 -3.84 -5.53 10.94
CA ALA A 28 -4.20 -6.68 10.11
C ALA A 28 -2.96 -7.53 9.81
N SER A 29 -3.19 -8.80 9.55
CA SER A 29 -2.16 -9.75 9.13
C SER A 29 -2.77 -10.84 8.23
N ASP A 30 -1.94 -11.47 7.42
CA ASP A 30 -2.30 -12.66 6.65
C ASP A 30 -1.08 -13.58 6.51
N GLY A 31 -1.27 -14.88 6.79
CA GLY A 31 -0.23 -15.89 6.67
C GLY A 31 0.93 -15.78 7.69
N VAL A 32 0.76 -14.97 8.75
CA VAL A 32 1.78 -14.76 9.79
C VAL A 32 1.23 -15.17 11.15
N LEU A 33 1.96 -15.99 11.89
CA LEU A 33 1.63 -16.33 13.26
C LEU A 33 1.89 -15.11 14.15
N LEU A 34 0.82 -14.54 14.72
CA LEU A 34 0.92 -13.42 15.63
C LEU A 34 1.31 -13.91 17.02
N GLY A 35 2.44 -13.44 17.52
CA GLY A 35 3.00 -13.80 18.80
C GLY A 35 4.22 -12.93 19.10
N THR A 36 5.31 -13.51 19.52
CA THR A 36 6.57 -12.81 19.71
C THR A 36 7.16 -12.35 18.39
N ASN A 37 8.05 -11.36 18.44
CA ASN A 37 8.76 -10.88 17.23
C ASN A 37 9.54 -12.00 16.54
N ALA A 38 10.02 -13.00 17.31
CA ALA A 38 10.73 -14.14 16.77
C ALA A 38 9.79 -15.06 15.97
N GLU A 39 8.60 -15.37 16.50
CA GLU A 39 7.59 -16.20 15.83
C GLU A 39 7.07 -15.55 14.56
N MET A 40 6.78 -14.25 14.59
CA MET A 40 6.40 -13.50 13.40
C MET A 40 7.51 -13.54 12.34
N ALA A 41 8.77 -13.32 12.74
CA ALA A 41 9.90 -13.36 11.81
C ALA A 41 10.09 -14.76 11.22
N GLN A 42 9.94 -15.80 12.03
CA GLN A 42 10.04 -17.19 11.59
C GLN A 42 8.95 -17.53 10.55
N SER A 43 7.72 -17.06 10.77
CA SER A 43 6.62 -17.25 9.81
C SER A 43 6.99 -16.69 8.42
N PHE A 44 7.56 -15.49 8.36
CA PHE A 44 8.04 -14.91 7.11
C PHE A 44 9.23 -15.65 6.49
N GLU A 45 10.17 -16.12 7.33
CA GLU A 45 11.34 -16.87 6.86
C GLU A 45 10.96 -18.23 6.27
N LEU A 46 9.92 -18.88 6.78
CA LEU A 46 9.40 -20.14 6.19
C LEU A 46 8.97 -19.94 4.73
N GLN A 47 8.19 -18.90 4.44
CA GLN A 47 7.80 -18.62 3.05
C GLN A 47 8.99 -18.15 2.20
N ARG A 48 9.96 -17.43 2.79
CA ARG A 48 11.19 -17.04 2.09
C ARG A 48 11.96 -18.24 1.54
N GLN A 49 11.93 -19.39 2.24
CA GLN A 49 12.61 -20.60 1.81
C GLN A 49 12.09 -21.16 0.47
N LEU A 50 10.89 -20.78 0.04
CA LEU A 50 10.39 -21.13 -1.29
C LEU A 50 11.24 -20.54 -2.42
N ASN A 51 12.01 -19.46 -2.16
CA ASN A 51 12.93 -18.88 -3.14
C ASN A 51 14.15 -18.24 -2.45
N PRO A 52 15.13 -19.06 -2.02
CA PRO A 52 16.30 -18.58 -1.26
C PRO A 52 17.26 -17.69 -2.08
N ARG A 53 17.12 -17.67 -3.41
CA ARG A 53 17.96 -16.84 -4.30
C ARG A 53 17.67 -15.35 -4.15
N ILE A 54 16.52 -14.98 -3.59
CA ILE A 54 16.13 -13.58 -3.43
C ILE A 54 16.85 -12.96 -2.25
N LYS A 55 17.79 -12.05 -2.51
CA LYS A 55 18.63 -11.39 -1.48
C LYS A 55 17.85 -10.35 -0.65
N LYS A 56 16.78 -9.77 -1.17
CA LYS A 56 15.94 -8.77 -0.49
C LYS A 56 14.47 -9.21 -0.46
N PRO A 57 14.12 -10.20 0.36
CA PRO A 57 12.75 -10.74 0.42
C PRO A 57 11.76 -9.83 1.14
N VAL A 58 12.23 -8.91 1.99
CA VAL A 58 11.37 -8.02 2.78
C VAL A 58 10.91 -6.85 1.95
N GLY A 59 9.59 -6.65 1.87
CA GLY A 59 8.97 -5.40 1.46
C GLY A 59 8.50 -4.63 2.69
N HIS A 60 8.84 -3.35 2.77
CA HIS A 60 8.42 -2.47 3.84
C HIS A 60 7.89 -1.16 3.26
N ILE A 61 6.64 -0.85 3.55
CA ILE A 61 5.98 0.36 3.10
C ILE A 61 5.51 1.15 4.32
N ALA A 62 5.84 2.44 4.37
CA ALA A 62 5.26 3.35 5.34
C ALA A 62 4.21 4.22 4.62
N LEU A 63 2.96 4.11 5.05
CA LEU A 63 1.85 4.96 4.61
C LEU A 63 1.62 6.04 5.66
N SER A 64 1.88 7.29 5.30
CA SER A 64 1.71 8.46 6.17
C SER A 64 0.56 9.33 5.68
N PHE A 65 -0.26 9.78 6.61
CA PHE A 65 -1.44 10.61 6.37
C PHE A 65 -1.20 12.01 6.92
N LYS A 66 -2.08 12.94 6.58
CA LYS A 66 -2.04 14.29 7.14
C LYS A 66 -2.67 14.34 8.54
N PRO A 67 -2.23 15.25 9.43
CA PRO A 67 -2.85 15.40 10.74
C PRO A 67 -4.34 15.72 10.68
N GLU A 68 -4.77 16.44 9.65
CA GLU A 68 -6.18 16.83 9.42
C GLU A 68 -7.07 15.60 9.18
N ASP A 69 -6.52 14.52 8.68
CA ASP A 69 -7.25 13.26 8.47
C ASP A 69 -7.38 12.43 9.77
N LYS A 70 -6.64 12.77 10.86
CA LYS A 70 -6.55 11.98 12.09
C LYS A 70 -7.90 11.60 12.70
N PRO A 71 -8.91 12.50 12.80
CA PRO A 71 -10.21 12.17 13.39
C PRO A 71 -10.97 11.07 12.63
N ARG A 72 -10.70 10.92 11.32
CA ARG A 72 -11.37 9.95 10.45
C ARG A 72 -10.63 8.61 10.35
N LEU A 73 -9.36 8.58 10.74
CA LEU A 73 -8.49 7.42 10.59
C LEU A 73 -8.63 6.49 11.80
N THR A 74 -9.77 5.79 11.88
CA THR A 74 -9.91 4.65 12.80
C THR A 74 -8.95 3.51 12.39
N ASP A 75 -8.75 2.54 13.28
CA ASP A 75 -7.88 1.40 13.00
C ASP A 75 -8.39 0.58 11.81
N GLU A 76 -9.70 0.33 11.77
CA GLU A 76 -10.35 -0.41 10.69
C GLU A 76 -10.24 0.34 9.36
N PHE A 77 -10.42 1.66 9.39
CA PHE A 77 -10.33 2.47 8.18
C PHE A 77 -8.90 2.55 7.66
N MET A 78 -7.91 2.67 8.54
CA MET A 78 -6.50 2.65 8.17
C MET A 78 -6.09 1.27 7.61
N ALA A 79 -6.52 0.18 8.24
CA ALA A 79 -6.30 -1.18 7.74
C ALA A 79 -6.91 -1.37 6.34
N LYS A 80 -8.15 -0.92 6.14
CA LYS A 80 -8.84 -0.98 4.84
C LYS A 80 -8.04 -0.26 3.74
N ILE A 81 -7.60 0.98 4.00
CA ILE A 81 -6.81 1.75 3.05
C ILE A 81 -5.48 1.04 2.73
N ALA A 82 -4.81 0.49 3.75
CA ALA A 82 -3.53 -0.18 3.57
C ALA A 82 -3.67 -1.48 2.76
N ILE A 83 -4.73 -2.27 2.98
CA ILE A 83 -5.01 -3.48 2.20
C ILE A 83 -5.34 -3.13 0.75
N GLU A 84 -6.19 -2.12 0.51
CA GLU A 84 -6.51 -1.68 -0.84
C GLU A 84 -5.27 -1.12 -1.56
N TYR A 85 -4.42 -0.39 -0.83
CA TYR A 85 -3.13 0.06 -1.36
C TYR A 85 -2.27 -1.12 -1.82
N MET A 86 -2.13 -2.18 -1.00
CA MET A 86 -1.37 -3.38 -1.37
C MET A 86 -1.89 -4.00 -2.67
N GLN A 87 -3.21 -4.16 -2.78
CA GLN A 87 -3.84 -4.73 -3.97
C GLN A 87 -3.60 -3.90 -5.23
N MET A 88 -3.78 -2.58 -5.14
CA MET A 88 -3.52 -1.67 -6.25
C MET A 88 -2.03 -1.64 -6.64
N MET A 89 -1.14 -1.89 -5.69
CA MET A 89 0.30 -2.07 -5.92
C MET A 89 0.64 -3.46 -6.49
N GLY A 90 -0.31 -4.39 -6.60
CA GLY A 90 -0.07 -5.76 -7.02
C GLY A 90 0.66 -6.61 -5.98
N ILE A 91 0.57 -6.23 -4.70
CA ILE A 91 1.06 -7.00 -3.57
C ILE A 91 -0.09 -7.89 -3.12
N THR A 92 -0.19 -9.06 -3.71
CA THR A 92 -1.27 -10.04 -3.50
C THR A 92 -0.67 -11.42 -3.32
N ASP A 93 -1.43 -12.35 -2.75
CA ASP A 93 -1.04 -13.75 -2.56
C ASP A 93 0.28 -13.90 -1.81
N THR A 94 0.45 -13.14 -0.72
CA THR A 94 1.67 -13.17 0.09
C THR A 94 1.39 -12.83 1.54
N GLN A 95 2.29 -13.24 2.43
CA GLN A 95 2.24 -12.91 3.85
C GLN A 95 2.45 -11.41 4.08
N PHE A 96 1.70 -10.84 5.04
CA PHE A 96 1.90 -9.47 5.48
C PHE A 96 1.46 -9.22 6.91
N ILE A 97 1.96 -8.14 7.50
CA ILE A 97 1.44 -7.50 8.71
C ILE A 97 1.30 -5.99 8.46
N ILE A 98 0.26 -5.38 9.02
CA ILE A 98 0.03 -3.94 9.02
C ILE A 98 0.08 -3.46 10.45
N VAL A 99 1.00 -2.54 10.76
CA VAL A 99 1.24 -2.02 12.11
C VAL A 99 1.02 -0.52 12.12
N ARG A 100 0.16 -0.02 12.99
CA ARG A 100 -0.06 1.40 13.23
C ARG A 100 0.91 1.91 14.30
N HIS A 101 1.45 3.11 14.09
CA HIS A 101 2.23 3.84 15.09
C HIS A 101 1.50 5.11 15.52
N HIS A 102 1.65 5.48 16.79
CA HIS A 102 1.04 6.67 17.38
C HIS A 102 2.07 7.73 17.81
N ASN A 103 3.36 7.46 17.61
CA ASN A 103 4.49 8.25 18.10
C ASN A 103 4.79 9.54 17.32
N THR A 104 3.92 9.95 16.40
CA THR A 104 4.08 11.21 15.63
C THR A 104 2.73 11.87 15.39
N ASP A 105 2.74 13.19 15.13
CA ASP A 105 1.53 13.96 14.79
C ASP A 105 0.87 13.47 13.50
N ASN A 106 1.68 12.99 12.55
CA ASN A 106 1.17 12.44 11.32
C ASN A 106 0.74 10.97 11.54
N PRO A 107 -0.56 10.64 11.43
CA PRO A 107 -1.01 9.25 11.47
C PRO A 107 -0.29 8.43 10.40
N HIS A 108 0.24 7.29 10.78
CA HIS A 108 0.92 6.43 9.82
C HIS A 108 0.83 4.95 10.21
N CYS A 109 0.94 4.11 9.20
CA CYS A 109 1.08 2.67 9.40
C CYS A 109 2.22 2.13 8.53
N HIS A 110 2.75 1.01 8.99
CA HIS A 110 3.77 0.24 8.30
C HIS A 110 3.17 -1.04 7.79
N VAL A 111 3.41 -1.35 6.52
CA VAL A 111 3.09 -2.63 5.90
C VAL A 111 4.40 -3.37 5.71
N VAL A 112 4.55 -4.50 6.36
CA VAL A 112 5.65 -5.45 6.12
C VAL A 112 5.08 -6.64 5.39
N TYR A 113 5.66 -7.02 4.26
CA TYR A 113 5.18 -8.13 3.45
C TYR A 113 6.34 -8.95 2.88
N ASN A 114 6.07 -10.20 2.57
CA ASN A 114 7.02 -11.04 1.86
C ASN A 114 6.97 -10.70 0.37
N ARG A 115 8.13 -10.41 -0.23
CA ARG A 115 8.22 -10.19 -1.68
C ARG A 115 8.20 -11.49 -2.48
N ILE A 116 8.26 -12.63 -1.81
CA ILE A 116 8.06 -13.96 -2.39
C ILE A 116 6.61 -14.36 -2.08
N ASN A 117 5.83 -14.64 -3.10
CA ASN A 117 4.44 -15.05 -2.93
C ASN A 117 4.32 -16.53 -2.51
N ASN A 118 3.08 -17.01 -2.27
CA ASN A 118 2.81 -18.39 -1.83
C ASN A 118 3.24 -19.45 -2.87
N GLU A 119 3.44 -19.06 -4.13
CA GLU A 119 3.98 -19.93 -5.18
C GLU A 119 5.51 -19.86 -5.32
N GLY A 120 6.22 -19.15 -4.42
CA GLY A 120 7.68 -18.97 -4.49
C GLY A 120 8.16 -17.97 -5.56
N LYS A 121 7.23 -17.24 -6.21
CA LYS A 121 7.57 -16.24 -7.22
C LYS A 121 7.83 -14.87 -6.58
N LEU A 122 8.81 -14.14 -7.13
CA LEU A 122 9.07 -12.77 -6.70
C LEU A 122 7.98 -11.83 -7.21
N LEU A 123 7.36 -11.07 -6.32
CA LEU A 123 6.42 -10.00 -6.67
C LEU A 123 7.13 -8.92 -7.49
N SER A 124 6.49 -8.49 -8.58
CA SER A 124 7.05 -7.51 -9.50
C SER A 124 7.15 -6.13 -8.85
N ASP A 125 8.34 -5.59 -8.82
CA ASP A 125 8.64 -4.22 -8.38
C ASP A 125 8.91 -3.24 -9.53
N ARG A 126 8.58 -3.66 -10.77
CA ARG A 126 8.73 -2.81 -11.96
C ARG A 126 7.88 -1.55 -11.82
N ASN A 127 8.52 -0.39 -11.96
CA ASN A 127 7.88 0.93 -11.85
C ASN A 127 7.16 1.16 -10.50
N ASP A 128 7.61 0.54 -9.40
CA ASP A 128 6.95 0.59 -8.10
C ASP A 128 6.78 2.04 -7.58
N TYR A 129 7.75 2.94 -7.77
CA TYR A 129 7.64 4.34 -7.39
C TYR A 129 6.54 5.10 -8.16
N ARG A 130 6.47 4.91 -9.48
CA ARG A 130 5.43 5.54 -10.33
C ARG A 130 4.04 4.98 -9.97
N ARG A 131 3.95 3.66 -9.78
CA ARG A 131 2.74 2.98 -9.36
C ARG A 131 2.27 3.45 -7.99
N ASN A 132 3.19 3.58 -7.01
CA ASN A 132 2.91 4.13 -5.69
C ASN A 132 2.33 5.54 -5.77
N GLU A 133 2.88 6.43 -6.60
CA GLU A 133 2.35 7.78 -6.79
C GLU A 133 0.91 7.74 -7.35
N GLN A 134 0.65 6.91 -8.35
CA GLN A 134 -0.69 6.75 -8.94
C GLN A 134 -1.69 6.19 -7.93
N VAL A 135 -1.31 5.14 -7.19
CA VAL A 135 -2.14 4.49 -6.18
C VAL A 135 -2.45 5.45 -5.03
N THR A 136 -1.45 6.16 -4.50
CA THR A 136 -1.67 7.12 -3.42
C THR A 136 -2.56 8.29 -3.85
N LYS A 137 -2.47 8.76 -5.09
CA LYS A 137 -3.37 9.78 -5.65
C LYS A 137 -4.81 9.24 -5.78
N ALA A 138 -4.97 8.03 -6.30
CA ALA A 138 -6.28 7.40 -6.47
C ALA A 138 -6.98 7.16 -5.12
N LEU A 139 -6.27 6.66 -4.11
CA LEU A 139 -6.81 6.44 -2.77
C LEU A 139 -7.15 7.76 -2.06
N LYS A 140 -6.33 8.79 -2.21
CA LYS A 140 -6.66 10.13 -1.69
C LYS A 140 -7.96 10.66 -2.26
N SER A 141 -8.15 10.55 -3.58
CA SER A 141 -9.38 10.97 -4.24
C SER A 141 -10.58 10.14 -3.79
N ARG A 142 -10.43 8.81 -3.74
CA ARG A 142 -11.51 7.87 -3.37
C ARG A 142 -12.03 8.08 -1.95
N TYR A 143 -11.13 8.30 -1.01
CA TYR A 143 -11.44 8.45 0.40
C TYR A 143 -11.54 9.89 0.89
N GLY A 144 -11.40 10.88 -0.01
CA GLY A 144 -11.44 12.30 0.34
C GLY A 144 -10.35 12.67 1.36
N LEU A 145 -9.16 12.08 1.25
CA LEU A 145 -8.04 12.37 2.14
C LEU A 145 -7.35 13.67 1.74
N THR A 146 -6.86 14.40 2.73
CA THR A 146 -6.21 15.69 2.54
C THR A 146 -5.00 15.59 1.61
N TYR A 147 -4.98 16.42 0.58
CA TYR A 147 -3.82 16.60 -0.29
C TYR A 147 -2.80 17.45 0.46
N GLY A 148 -1.52 17.04 0.46
CA GLY A 148 -0.46 17.95 0.85
C GLY A 148 -0.50 19.17 -0.08
N THR A 149 -0.27 20.36 0.44
CA THR A 149 0.18 21.46 -0.39
C THR A 149 1.49 20.98 -1.02
N ASP A 150 1.44 20.54 -2.27
CA ASP A 150 2.64 20.41 -3.05
C ASP A 150 3.29 21.79 -2.97
N LYS A 151 4.43 21.87 -2.29
CA LYS A 151 5.40 22.90 -2.65
C LYS A 151 5.78 22.52 -4.09
N SER A 152 4.92 22.89 -5.04
CA SER A 152 5.25 22.83 -6.44
C SER A 152 6.57 23.58 -6.51
N LYS A 153 7.61 22.86 -6.84
CA LYS A 153 8.78 23.51 -7.41
C LYS A 153 8.21 24.27 -8.59
N THR A 154 7.88 25.51 -8.36
CA THR A 154 7.68 26.50 -9.41
C THR A 154 9.00 26.53 -10.15
N ASN A 155 9.14 25.60 -11.08
CA ASN A 155 10.11 25.69 -12.13
C ASN A 155 9.60 26.84 -13.01
N THR A 156 9.77 28.06 -12.50
CA THR A 156 9.74 29.26 -13.31
C THR A 156 10.92 29.17 -14.27
N ARG A 157 10.78 28.28 -15.26
CA ARG A 157 11.48 28.50 -16.52
C ARG A 157 10.97 29.85 -16.96
N LYS A 158 11.83 30.86 -16.76
CA LYS A 158 11.72 32.17 -17.35
C LYS A 158 11.21 32.00 -18.79
N LEU A 159 9.93 32.29 -18.99
CA LEU A 159 9.38 32.61 -20.27
C LEU A 159 10.12 33.91 -20.70
N ARG A 160 11.25 33.75 -21.33
CA ARG A 160 11.81 34.83 -22.09
C ARG A 160 10.83 35.12 -23.22
N SER A 161 10.14 36.22 -23.10
CA SER A 161 9.40 36.84 -24.17
C SER A 161 10.29 36.94 -25.40
N ALA A 162 9.98 36.14 -26.38
CA ALA A 162 10.36 36.46 -27.76
C ALA A 162 9.04 36.76 -28.50
N CYS A 163 8.66 38.02 -28.37
CA CYS A 163 7.76 38.64 -29.34
C CYS A 163 8.47 38.61 -30.68
N SER A 164 7.96 37.85 -31.63
CA SER A 164 8.22 38.09 -33.05
C SER A 164 7.04 37.54 -33.85
N LEU A 165 6.30 38.49 -34.35
CA LEU A 165 5.29 38.31 -35.38
C LEU A 165 5.93 37.66 -36.62
N ARG A 166 5.33 36.55 -37.08
CA ARG A 166 5.33 36.22 -38.51
C ARG A 166 4.10 35.41 -38.92
N LEU A 167 3.37 36.04 -39.79
CA LEU A 167 2.26 35.63 -40.65
C LEU A 167 2.12 34.15 -40.99
N MET A 168 0.86 33.72 -41.02
CA MET A 168 0.26 32.59 -41.76
C MET A 168 0.54 32.71 -43.29
N PRO A 169 0.26 31.74 -44.19
CA PRO A 169 -0.65 30.57 -44.09
C PRO A 169 -0.13 29.29 -44.79
N LYS A 170 -0.78 28.16 -44.62
CA LYS A 170 -1.40 27.34 -45.71
C LYS A 170 -2.05 26.08 -45.19
N LEU A 171 -3.28 25.91 -45.62
CA LEU A 171 -4.07 24.67 -45.57
C LEU A 171 -3.34 23.48 -46.21
N MET A 172 -3.41 22.34 -45.59
CA MET A 172 -3.58 21.06 -46.34
C MET A 172 -4.25 20.01 -45.43
N SER A 173 -5.37 19.50 -45.94
CA SER A 173 -6.19 18.42 -45.46
C SER A 173 -5.44 17.08 -45.43
N HIS A 174 -5.49 16.35 -44.31
CA HIS A 174 -5.36 14.88 -44.35
C HIS A 174 -6.25 14.26 -43.28
N SER A 175 -7.26 13.57 -43.73
CA SER A 175 -8.16 12.72 -42.94
C SER A 175 -7.34 11.54 -42.37
N GLN A 176 -7.25 11.44 -41.07
CA GLN A 176 -6.82 10.21 -40.41
C GLN A 176 -7.93 9.67 -39.53
N ARG A 177 -8.32 8.44 -39.87
CA ARG A 177 -9.35 7.63 -39.20
C ARG A 177 -9.00 7.45 -37.73
N MET A 178 -9.84 7.94 -36.83
CA MET A 178 -9.78 7.65 -35.42
C MET A 178 -10.37 6.27 -35.14
N ASN A 179 -9.56 5.36 -34.64
CA ASN A 179 -10.03 4.12 -34.03
C ASN A 179 -10.53 4.41 -32.61
N PRO A 180 -11.72 3.93 -32.22
CA PRO A 180 -12.23 4.14 -30.87
C PRO A 180 -11.47 3.26 -29.85
N PRO A 181 -11.32 3.72 -28.60
CA PRO A 181 -10.60 2.97 -27.57
C PRO A 181 -11.40 1.74 -27.13
N ARG A 182 -10.73 0.60 -27.07
CA ARG A 182 -11.25 -0.66 -26.52
C ARG A 182 -11.68 -0.47 -25.05
N ARG A 183 -12.97 -0.61 -24.79
CA ARG A 183 -13.53 -0.72 -23.43
C ARG A 183 -12.98 -1.95 -22.72
N LYS A 184 -12.20 -1.76 -21.65
CA LYS A 184 -11.88 -2.83 -20.70
C LYS A 184 -13.06 -2.99 -19.73
N ARG A 185 -13.89 -4.01 -19.93
CA ARG A 185 -14.82 -4.54 -18.91
C ARG A 185 -13.97 -5.31 -17.88
N GLY A 186 -14.18 -5.09 -16.59
CA GLY A 186 -13.65 -6.02 -15.59
C GLY A 186 -13.31 -5.51 -14.18
N ASN A 187 -13.57 -4.25 -13.82
CA ASN A 187 -13.15 -3.76 -12.48
C ASN A 187 -14.27 -3.66 -11.41
N ALA A 188 -15.55 -3.77 -11.78
CA ALA A 188 -16.64 -3.61 -10.82
C ALA A 188 -16.93 -4.90 -10.01
N GLU A 189 -16.87 -6.06 -10.65
CA GLU A 189 -17.17 -7.35 -9.99
C GLU A 189 -16.07 -7.80 -9.00
N ARG A 190 -14.81 -7.42 -9.23
CA ARG A 190 -13.71 -7.73 -8.29
C ARG A 190 -13.78 -6.95 -7.00
N ALA A 191 -14.37 -5.75 -6.99
CA ALA A 191 -14.51 -4.93 -5.79
C ALA A 191 -15.57 -5.47 -4.81
N SER A 192 -16.68 -6.06 -5.30
CA SER A 192 -17.75 -6.59 -4.46
C SER A 192 -17.38 -7.92 -3.78
N ALA A 193 -16.68 -8.80 -4.50
CA ALA A 193 -16.19 -10.06 -3.94
C ALA A 193 -15.14 -9.85 -2.84
N PHE A 194 -14.39 -8.77 -2.94
CA PHE A 194 -13.39 -8.39 -1.96
C PHE A 194 -13.99 -7.89 -0.64
N ASP A 195 -15.03 -7.04 -0.70
CA ASP A 195 -15.68 -6.51 0.51
C ASP A 195 -16.27 -7.65 1.37
N ALA A 196 -16.79 -8.69 0.73
CA ALA A 196 -17.29 -9.90 1.41
C ALA A 196 -16.16 -10.71 2.06
N SER A 197 -15.04 -10.92 1.36
CA SER A 197 -13.88 -11.66 1.89
C SER A 197 -13.20 -10.92 3.05
N TYR A 198 -13.12 -9.60 2.96
CA TYR A 198 -12.55 -8.75 4.01
C TYR A 198 -13.40 -8.79 5.29
N LYS A 199 -14.72 -8.66 5.17
CA LYS A 199 -15.65 -8.77 6.31
C LYS A 199 -15.57 -10.14 6.98
N LEU A 200 -15.40 -11.21 6.20
CA LEU A 200 -15.24 -12.57 6.72
C LEU A 200 -13.93 -12.74 7.50
N LYS A 201 -12.80 -12.22 6.97
CA LYS A 201 -11.50 -12.29 7.65
C LYS A 201 -11.48 -11.52 8.97
N ILE A 202 -12.04 -10.32 9.05
CA ILE A 202 -12.15 -9.55 10.30
C ILE A 202 -13.05 -10.28 11.30
N ARG A 203 -14.14 -10.88 10.86
CA ARG A 203 -15.06 -11.62 11.74
C ARG A 203 -14.39 -12.84 12.37
N ILE A 204 -13.64 -13.62 11.59
CA ILE A 204 -12.89 -14.79 12.08
C ILE A 204 -11.81 -14.37 13.10
N GLU A 205 -11.11 -13.27 12.87
CA GLU A 205 -10.09 -12.75 13.78
C GLU A 205 -10.72 -12.26 15.10
N HIS A 206 -11.89 -11.62 15.03
CA HIS A 206 -12.63 -11.17 16.21
C HIS A 206 -13.18 -12.35 17.02
N GLU A 207 -13.75 -13.35 16.37
CA GLU A 207 -14.26 -14.56 17.02
C GLU A 207 -13.12 -15.36 17.69
N ARG A 208 -11.94 -15.48 17.08
CA ARG A 208 -10.77 -16.13 17.69
C ARG A 208 -10.28 -15.42 18.95
N ARG A 209 -10.32 -14.09 18.99
CA ARG A 209 -9.95 -13.31 20.19
C ARG A 209 -10.95 -13.48 21.32
N THR A 210 -12.23 -13.58 21.01
CA THR A 210 -13.30 -13.77 21.99
C THR A 210 -13.25 -15.17 22.62
N ILE A 211 -12.93 -16.21 21.84
CA ILE A 211 -12.81 -17.59 22.34
C ILE A 211 -11.54 -17.76 23.19
N GLY A 212 -10.43 -17.10 22.81
CA GLY A 212 -9.18 -17.14 23.60
C GLY A 212 -9.28 -16.50 24.97
N SER A 213 -10.16 -15.52 25.19
CA SER A 213 -10.35 -14.86 26.48
C SER A 213 -11.19 -15.67 27.48
N HIS A 214 -11.98 -16.66 27.04
CA HIS A 214 -12.80 -17.50 27.91
C HIS A 214 -12.10 -18.76 28.45
N LEU A 215 -10.94 -19.13 27.94
CA LEU A 215 -10.18 -20.33 28.34
C LEU A 215 -9.18 -20.10 29.49
N TRP A 216 -9.03 -18.85 29.98
CA TRP A 216 -8.10 -18.54 31.07
C TRP A 216 -8.75 -18.20 32.42
N HIS A 217 -10.05 -18.43 32.57
CA HIS A 217 -10.79 -18.20 33.82
C HIS A 217 -11.58 -19.46 34.28
N SER A 218 -10.98 -20.65 34.08
CA SER A 218 -11.51 -21.89 34.69
C SER A 218 -10.43 -22.59 35.48
#